data_fd8ebe3db9bcb69a0d86cad883e5f76c
#
_entry.id   fd8ebe3db9bcb69a0d86cad883e5f76c
#
_cell.length_a   1.000
_cell.length_b   1.000
_cell.length_c   1.000
_cell.angle_alpha   90.00
_cell.angle_beta   90.00
_cell.angle_gamma   90.00
#
_symmetry.space_group_name_H-M   'P 1'
#
loop_
_entity.id
_entity.type
_entity.pdbx_description
1 polymer ?
#
loop_
_entity_poly.entity_id
_entity_poly.type
_entity_poly.pdbx_seq_one_letter_code
_entity_poly.pdbx_strand_id
1 'polypeptide(L)'
;MRPLASSLAIAIIAVACGPAAENSPLDQLKAERDSLKSARAEITERITSIEAAISDQDTSRNVRITNVTTLELAPQTFEHFFTVQGIVESDQNAQIYPEAAGKITSIKVSEGDKVSKGQVLLTIDSKIVSNQIDEVKSRLSLAEIVYKKQSSLWDQKIGSEIQFLEAKNNFESLKQNLEALQSQLALYTITAPFSGIIDEIFPKEGEMAAPQMPAFRLVNTDNMYIKSDVTERYLSSLKAGDKVNVSFPSIGLAQSTTIERLGSFINPNNRTFKVRLGLKNEEGKLKPNLLAELKIRDYVADSAVVISASLVQMTPNGEEFVYALEDNKAKKVAVTTGMTYNDQIEILSGLRGDEILIDKGARSIKDGDTVNVQN
;
A
#
# COMPACT_ATOMS: atom_id res chain seq x y z
N MET A 1 21.18 -88.59 41.63
CA MET A 1 21.49 -88.62 43.09
C MET A 1 21.39 -87.18 43.59
N ARG A 2 20.65 -87.05 44.64
CA ARG A 2 20.39 -85.89 45.51
C ARG A 2 21.66 -85.22 46.08
N PRO A 3 21.61 -84.07 46.89
CA PRO A 3 20.53 -83.19 47.33
C PRO A 3 20.90 -81.67 47.36
N LEU A 4 19.86 -80.80 47.44
CA LEU A 4 19.51 -79.83 48.51
C LEU A 4 20.55 -78.90 49.10
N ALA A 5 20.28 -77.61 49.02
CA ALA A 5 20.23 -76.75 50.24
C ALA A 5 19.61 -75.35 49.94
N SER A 6 18.57 -75.05 50.70
CA SER A 6 17.90 -73.77 50.84
C SER A 6 18.75 -72.72 51.53
N SER A 7 18.57 -71.43 51.23
CA SER A 7 18.76 -70.31 52.12
C SER A 7 17.79 -69.17 51.82
N LEU A 8 16.90 -69.03 52.81
CA LEU A 8 15.90 -67.96 52.97
C LEU A 8 16.65 -66.69 53.51
N ALA A 9 16.51 -65.59 52.78
CA ALA A 9 16.91 -64.29 53.32
C ALA A 9 15.72 -63.33 53.23
N ILE A 10 15.20 -63.02 54.39
CA ILE A 10 14.22 -61.99 54.68
C ILE A 10 14.88 -60.62 54.53
N ALA A 11 14.37 -59.75 53.61
CA ALA A 11 14.75 -58.34 53.56
C ALA A 11 13.53 -57.48 53.84
N ILE A 12 13.66 -56.65 54.79
CA ILE A 12 12.76 -55.74 55.44
C ILE A 12 12.29 -54.68 54.42
N ILE A 13 10.96 -54.51 54.28
CA ILE A 13 10.36 -53.47 53.56
C ILE A 13 10.33 -52.19 54.42
N ALA A 14 11.10 -51.18 54.03
CA ALA A 14 10.90 -49.81 54.49
C ALA A 14 9.91 -49.07 53.63
N VAL A 15 8.71 -48.84 54.13
CA VAL A 15 7.70 -47.98 53.53
C VAL A 15 8.15 -46.55 53.71
N ALA A 16 8.60 -45.90 52.64
CA ALA A 16 8.72 -44.44 52.55
C ALA A 16 7.45 -43.90 51.89
N CYS A 17 6.60 -43.33 52.70
CA CYS A 17 5.41 -42.57 52.28
C CYS A 17 5.87 -41.19 51.78
N GLY A 18 5.98 -41.00 50.47
CA GLY A 18 6.08 -39.69 49.81
C GLY A 18 4.73 -39.32 49.23
N PRO A 19 4.31 -38.05 49.17
CA PRO A 19 3.00 -37.66 48.64
C PRO A 19 2.92 -37.97 47.13
N ALA A 20 1.91 -38.74 46.78
CA ALA A 20 1.55 -38.99 45.39
C ALA A 20 1.17 -37.65 44.77
N ALA A 21 1.92 -37.20 43.77
CA ALA A 21 1.49 -36.11 42.89
C ALA A 21 0.24 -36.57 42.17
N GLU A 22 -0.90 -35.98 42.47
CA GLU A 22 -2.12 -36.15 41.69
C GLU A 22 -1.85 -35.66 40.27
N ASN A 23 -1.69 -36.59 39.34
CA ASN A 23 -1.66 -36.29 37.93
C ASN A 23 -2.97 -35.60 37.56
N SER A 24 -2.89 -34.36 37.06
CA SER A 24 -4.07 -33.64 36.67
C SER A 24 -4.79 -34.42 35.54
N PRO A 25 -6.13 -34.32 35.42
CA PRO A 25 -6.85 -34.97 34.32
C PRO A 25 -6.28 -34.64 32.91
N LEU A 26 -5.64 -33.50 32.79
CA LEU A 26 -4.95 -33.06 31.56
C LEU A 26 -3.66 -33.87 31.31
N ASP A 27 -2.92 -34.23 32.35
CA ASP A 27 -1.68 -35.01 32.18
C ASP A 27 -1.96 -36.48 31.89
N GLN A 28 -3.08 -37.02 32.38
CA GLN A 28 -3.57 -38.34 32.02
C GLN A 28 -3.98 -38.39 30.56
N LEU A 29 -4.73 -37.39 30.06
CA LEU A 29 -5.11 -37.26 28.65
C LEU A 29 -3.91 -37.08 27.71
N LYS A 30 -2.88 -36.34 28.15
CA LYS A 30 -1.63 -36.21 27.38
C LYS A 30 -0.86 -37.55 27.31
N ALA A 31 -0.76 -38.27 28.40
CA ALA A 31 -0.11 -39.58 28.45
C ALA A 31 -0.88 -40.60 27.56
N GLU A 32 -2.18 -40.61 27.64
CA GLU A 32 -3.04 -41.43 26.78
C GLU A 32 -2.88 -41.10 25.30
N ARG A 33 -2.91 -39.82 24.94
CA ARG A 33 -2.63 -39.34 23.57
C ARG A 33 -1.28 -39.79 23.06
N ASP A 34 -0.22 -39.68 23.88
CA ASP A 34 1.14 -40.02 23.48
C ASP A 34 1.32 -41.54 23.37
N SER A 35 0.65 -42.32 24.22
CA SER A 35 0.55 -43.79 24.11
C SER A 35 -0.17 -44.19 22.81
N LEU A 36 -1.29 -43.55 22.45
CA LEU A 36 -2.03 -43.81 21.23
C LEU A 36 -1.23 -43.42 19.97
N LYS A 37 -0.43 -42.36 20.03
CA LYS A 37 0.49 -41.99 18.95
C LYS A 37 1.59 -43.03 18.74
N SER A 38 2.18 -43.56 19.81
CA SER A 38 3.17 -44.62 19.73
C SER A 38 2.58 -45.91 19.17
N ALA A 39 1.40 -46.31 19.64
CA ALA A 39 0.68 -47.48 19.10
C ALA A 39 0.34 -47.30 17.61
N ARG A 40 -0.06 -46.10 17.20
CA ARG A 40 -0.30 -45.79 15.78
C ARG A 40 0.97 -45.94 14.94
N ALA A 41 2.11 -45.44 15.44
CA ALA A 41 3.38 -45.57 14.72
C ALA A 41 3.79 -47.00 14.53
N GLU A 42 3.68 -47.86 15.58
CA GLU A 42 3.98 -49.28 15.54
C GLU A 42 3.06 -50.02 14.58
N ILE A 43 1.75 -49.73 14.64
CA ILE A 43 0.78 -50.31 13.71
C ILE A 43 1.09 -49.92 12.26
N THR A 44 1.47 -48.66 12.01
CA THR A 44 1.81 -48.18 10.68
C THR A 44 3.05 -48.88 10.15
N GLU A 45 4.08 -49.08 10.95
CA GLU A 45 5.29 -49.80 10.59
C GLU A 45 4.99 -51.26 10.29
N ARG A 46 4.11 -51.87 11.09
CA ARG A 46 3.69 -53.28 10.88
C ARG A 46 2.82 -53.44 9.63
N ILE A 47 1.97 -52.48 9.32
CA ILE A 47 1.20 -52.46 8.05
C ILE A 47 2.18 -52.37 6.88
N THR A 48 3.15 -51.49 6.92
CA THR A 48 4.15 -51.31 5.87
C THR A 48 4.96 -52.60 5.63
N SER A 49 5.36 -53.30 6.72
CA SER A 49 6.09 -54.56 6.61
C SER A 49 5.23 -55.69 6.03
N ILE A 50 3.95 -55.77 6.40
CA ILE A 50 3.00 -56.73 5.84
C ILE A 50 2.70 -56.43 4.36
N GLU A 51 2.51 -55.15 4.01
CA GLU A 51 2.31 -54.72 2.62
C GLU A 51 3.52 -55.08 1.73
N ALA A 52 4.74 -54.90 2.26
CA ALA A 52 5.97 -55.34 1.59
C ALA A 52 6.00 -56.86 1.38
N ALA A 53 5.66 -57.63 2.43
CA ALA A 53 5.62 -59.09 2.35
C ALA A 53 4.51 -59.63 1.38
N ILE A 54 3.35 -58.96 1.35
CA ILE A 54 2.29 -59.24 0.38
C ILE A 54 2.77 -58.92 -1.04
N SER A 55 3.47 -57.79 -1.24
CA SER A 55 4.00 -57.38 -2.53
C SER A 55 5.03 -58.38 -3.09
N ASP A 56 5.80 -59.04 -2.22
CA ASP A 56 6.82 -60.04 -2.59
C ASP A 56 6.20 -61.40 -2.95
N GLN A 57 5.04 -61.74 -2.35
CA GLN A 57 4.39 -63.04 -2.56
C GLN A 57 3.27 -63.02 -3.59
N ASP A 58 2.73 -61.87 -3.92
CA ASP A 58 1.63 -61.71 -4.85
C ASP A 58 2.12 -61.55 -6.29
N THR A 59 2.46 -62.68 -6.93
CA THR A 59 2.80 -62.73 -8.35
C THR A 59 1.60 -62.56 -9.29
N SER A 60 0.38 -62.46 -8.78
CA SER A 60 -0.85 -62.25 -9.54
C SER A 60 -1.32 -60.81 -9.58
N ARG A 61 -0.41 -59.83 -9.32
CA ARG A 61 -0.73 -58.43 -9.35
C ARG A 61 -1.34 -58.05 -10.71
N ASN A 62 -2.66 -57.93 -10.76
CA ASN A 62 -3.32 -57.16 -11.81
C ASN A 62 -2.71 -55.76 -11.75
N VAL A 63 -1.74 -55.45 -12.60
CA VAL A 63 -1.12 -54.15 -12.72
C VAL A 63 -2.28 -53.20 -13.05
N ARG A 64 -2.76 -52.49 -12.04
CA ARG A 64 -3.73 -51.42 -12.24
C ARG A 64 -3.01 -50.35 -13.05
N ILE A 65 -3.15 -50.40 -14.36
CA ILE A 65 -2.64 -49.37 -15.25
C ILE A 65 -3.59 -48.20 -15.10
N THR A 66 -3.16 -47.14 -14.41
CA THR A 66 -3.93 -45.93 -14.28
C THR A 66 -3.63 -45.02 -15.47
N ASN A 67 -4.67 -44.53 -16.13
CA ASN A 67 -4.52 -43.55 -17.20
C ASN A 67 -4.18 -42.22 -16.58
N VAL A 68 -3.12 -41.58 -17.06
CA VAL A 68 -2.62 -40.30 -16.58
C VAL A 68 -2.36 -39.36 -17.74
N THR A 69 -2.43 -38.08 -17.51
CA THR A 69 -1.88 -37.05 -18.41
C THR A 69 -0.56 -36.54 -17.87
N THR A 70 0.28 -36.07 -18.75
CA THR A 70 1.62 -35.57 -18.39
C THR A 70 1.79 -34.09 -18.71
N LEU A 71 2.67 -33.43 -17.96
CA LEU A 71 3.10 -32.10 -18.17
C LEU A 71 4.62 -32.06 -18.28
N GLU A 72 5.13 -31.58 -19.41
CA GLU A 72 6.57 -31.33 -19.58
C GLU A 72 6.91 -30.03 -18.87
N LEU A 73 7.94 -30.07 -18.05
CA LEU A 73 8.44 -28.88 -17.36
C LEU A 73 9.36 -28.09 -18.27
N ALA A 74 9.26 -26.80 -18.19
CA ALA A 74 10.23 -25.85 -18.73
C ALA A 74 10.38 -24.69 -17.74
N PRO A 75 11.59 -24.23 -17.47
CA PRO A 75 11.80 -23.05 -16.67
C PRO A 75 11.10 -21.84 -17.29
N GLN A 76 10.38 -21.08 -16.47
CA GLN A 76 9.64 -19.89 -16.91
C GLN A 76 9.77 -18.78 -15.86
N THR A 77 9.43 -17.56 -16.25
CA THR A 77 9.38 -16.45 -15.31
C THR A 77 8.18 -16.63 -14.38
N PHE A 78 8.43 -16.62 -13.09
CA PHE A 78 7.40 -16.60 -12.05
C PHE A 78 7.34 -15.23 -11.42
N GLU A 79 6.14 -14.64 -11.37
CA GLU A 79 5.91 -13.35 -10.73
C GLU A 79 4.82 -13.50 -9.67
N HIS A 80 5.10 -13.00 -8.47
CA HIS A 80 4.12 -12.91 -7.40
C HIS A 80 3.66 -11.47 -7.23
N PHE A 81 2.36 -11.30 -7.05
CA PHE A 81 1.74 -9.99 -6.84
C PHE A 81 0.87 -10.03 -5.60
N PHE A 82 0.87 -8.96 -4.87
CA PHE A 82 -0.14 -8.72 -3.85
C PHE A 82 -1.04 -7.55 -4.23
N THR A 83 -2.25 -7.57 -3.69
CA THR A 83 -3.24 -6.51 -3.93
C THR A 83 -3.44 -5.70 -2.66
N VAL A 84 -3.47 -4.37 -2.81
CA VAL A 84 -3.75 -3.43 -1.72
C VAL A 84 -4.62 -2.29 -2.24
N GLN A 85 -5.44 -1.72 -1.35
CA GLN A 85 -6.26 -0.57 -1.67
C GLN A 85 -5.48 0.73 -1.48
N GLY A 86 -5.78 1.71 -2.33
CA GLY A 86 -5.29 3.07 -2.23
C GLY A 86 -6.41 4.07 -2.47
N ILE A 87 -6.16 5.31 -2.10
CA ILE A 87 -7.08 6.42 -2.29
C ILE A 87 -6.41 7.45 -3.18
N VAL A 88 -7.15 7.94 -4.17
CA VAL A 88 -6.72 9.03 -5.03
C VAL A 88 -6.75 10.34 -4.24
N GLU A 89 -5.64 11.04 -4.20
CA GLU A 89 -5.52 12.37 -3.60
C GLU A 89 -5.00 13.37 -4.65
N SER A 90 -5.28 14.65 -4.46
CA SER A 90 -4.70 15.73 -5.23
C SER A 90 -3.61 16.42 -4.43
N ASP A 91 -2.53 16.81 -5.08
CA ASP A 91 -1.47 17.60 -4.44
C ASP A 91 -1.96 18.98 -3.98
N GLN A 92 -2.96 19.53 -4.66
CA GLN A 92 -3.52 20.84 -4.41
C GLN A 92 -5.04 20.73 -4.28
N ASN A 93 -5.48 20.54 -3.05
CA ASN A 93 -6.89 20.55 -2.65
C ASN A 93 -6.99 21.43 -1.39
N ALA A 94 -7.59 22.60 -1.51
CA ALA A 94 -7.64 23.56 -0.44
C ALA A 94 -9.01 24.25 -0.35
N GLN A 95 -9.42 24.53 0.88
CA GLN A 95 -10.46 25.49 1.17
C GLN A 95 -9.84 26.88 1.19
N ILE A 96 -10.43 27.82 0.45
CA ILE A 96 -9.98 29.20 0.36
C ILE A 96 -10.84 30.02 1.32
N TYR A 97 -10.18 30.75 2.19
CA TYR A 97 -10.81 31.58 3.20
C TYR A 97 -10.63 33.05 2.84
N PRO A 98 -11.63 33.93 3.13
CA PRO A 98 -11.46 35.36 3.07
C PRO A 98 -10.38 35.84 4.05
N GLU A 99 -9.59 36.81 3.65
CA GLU A 99 -8.59 37.43 4.53
C GLU A 99 -9.17 38.67 5.25
N ALA A 100 -10.21 39.29 4.66
CA ALA A 100 -10.95 40.40 5.25
C ALA A 100 -12.42 40.03 5.50
N ALA A 101 -12.99 40.63 6.54
CA ALA A 101 -14.42 40.56 6.80
C ALA A 101 -15.18 41.65 6.08
N GLY A 102 -16.34 41.34 5.53
CA GLY A 102 -17.23 42.33 4.88
C GLY A 102 -18.30 41.68 4.01
N LYS A 103 -19.20 42.49 3.46
CA LYS A 103 -20.28 42.02 2.59
C LYS A 103 -19.72 41.64 1.23
N ILE A 104 -20.11 40.47 0.74
CA ILE A 104 -19.77 39.98 -0.63
C ILE A 104 -20.52 40.83 -1.66
N THR A 105 -19.78 41.45 -2.54
CA THR A 105 -20.33 42.31 -3.59
C THR A 105 -20.58 41.55 -4.89
N SER A 106 -19.69 40.63 -5.23
CA SER A 106 -19.90 39.74 -6.40
C SER A 106 -19.06 38.48 -6.30
N ILE A 107 -19.61 37.37 -6.85
CA ILE A 107 -18.93 36.11 -7.09
C ILE A 107 -18.72 35.99 -8.59
N LYS A 108 -17.47 35.76 -9.03
CA LYS A 108 -17.06 35.81 -10.44
C LYS A 108 -16.98 34.43 -11.11
N VAL A 109 -17.26 33.38 -10.36
CA VAL A 109 -17.10 31.99 -10.80
C VAL A 109 -18.29 31.16 -10.36
N SER A 110 -18.50 30.04 -11.02
CA SER A 110 -19.51 29.04 -10.71
C SER A 110 -18.84 27.72 -10.31
N GLU A 111 -19.59 26.86 -9.63
CA GLU A 111 -19.14 25.49 -9.35
C GLU A 111 -18.90 24.74 -10.67
N GLY A 112 -17.79 24.02 -10.76
CA GLY A 112 -17.31 23.34 -11.96
C GLY A 112 -16.42 24.17 -12.86
N ASP A 113 -16.28 25.49 -12.65
CA ASP A 113 -15.43 26.34 -13.46
C ASP A 113 -13.95 26.02 -13.27
N LYS A 114 -13.20 26.02 -14.39
CA LYS A 114 -11.73 26.01 -14.36
C LYS A 114 -11.21 27.41 -14.14
N VAL A 115 -10.33 27.56 -13.15
CA VAL A 115 -9.71 28.83 -12.81
C VAL A 115 -8.19 28.74 -12.88
N SER A 116 -7.56 29.84 -13.25
CA SER A 116 -6.11 30.00 -13.26
C SER A 116 -5.61 30.62 -11.95
N LYS A 117 -4.36 30.33 -11.56
CA LYS A 117 -3.73 30.98 -10.41
C LYS A 117 -3.80 32.52 -10.55
N GLY A 118 -4.23 33.21 -9.49
CA GLY A 118 -4.41 34.67 -9.44
C GLY A 118 -5.74 35.17 -10.02
N GLN A 119 -6.58 34.29 -10.60
CA GLN A 119 -7.90 34.69 -11.05
C GLN A 119 -8.78 35.12 -9.90
N VAL A 120 -9.50 36.23 -10.07
CA VAL A 120 -10.44 36.74 -9.05
C VAL A 120 -11.66 35.82 -8.96
N LEU A 121 -11.95 35.35 -7.75
CA LEU A 121 -13.09 34.47 -7.45
C LEU A 121 -14.28 35.23 -6.89
N LEU A 122 -14.05 36.10 -5.89
CA LEU A 122 -15.08 36.99 -5.36
C LEU A 122 -14.46 38.31 -4.89
N THR A 123 -15.33 39.32 -4.72
CA THR A 123 -14.97 40.61 -4.16
C THR A 123 -15.85 40.96 -2.95
N ILE A 124 -15.23 41.58 -1.97
CA ILE A 124 -15.87 42.05 -0.73
C ILE A 124 -15.97 43.57 -0.80
N ASP A 125 -16.95 44.16 -0.14
CA ASP A 125 -17.13 45.62 -0.10
C ASP A 125 -15.92 46.29 0.57
N SER A 126 -15.19 47.05 -0.22
CA SER A 126 -13.95 47.75 0.17
C SER A 126 -14.07 49.29 0.10
N LYS A 127 -15.31 49.82 0.01
CA LYS A 127 -15.54 51.27 -0.17
C LYS A 127 -14.80 52.13 0.84
N ILE A 128 -14.76 51.71 2.11
CA ILE A 128 -14.05 52.48 3.17
C ILE A 128 -12.57 52.58 2.83
N VAL A 129 -11.91 51.48 2.53
CA VAL A 129 -10.47 51.44 2.21
C VAL A 129 -10.20 52.17 0.89
N SER A 130 -11.09 52.01 -0.12
CA SER A 130 -10.97 52.72 -1.40
C SER A 130 -11.03 54.27 -1.19
N ASN A 131 -11.95 54.75 -0.38
CA ASN A 131 -12.03 56.19 -0.05
C ASN A 131 -10.78 56.70 0.68
N GLN A 132 -10.23 55.92 1.62
CA GLN A 132 -8.97 56.24 2.29
C GLN A 132 -7.79 56.33 1.31
N ILE A 133 -7.73 55.40 0.34
CA ILE A 133 -6.72 55.44 -0.70
C ILE A 133 -6.83 56.71 -1.53
N ASP A 134 -8.02 57.14 -1.91
CA ASP A 134 -8.22 58.36 -2.71
C ASP A 134 -7.86 59.63 -1.93
N GLU A 135 -8.13 59.65 -0.62
CA GLU A 135 -7.67 60.72 0.27
C GLU A 135 -6.14 60.77 0.31
N VAL A 136 -5.48 59.66 0.59
CA VAL A 136 -4.00 59.60 0.68
C VAL A 136 -3.37 59.90 -0.68
N LYS A 137 -3.93 59.45 -1.80
CA LYS A 137 -3.46 59.81 -3.15
C LYS A 137 -3.46 61.35 -3.36
N SER A 138 -4.52 62.02 -2.93
CA SER A 138 -4.64 63.47 -3.07
C SER A 138 -3.55 64.21 -2.23
N ARG A 139 -3.33 63.74 -1.01
CA ARG A 139 -2.25 64.29 -0.14
C ARG A 139 -0.87 63.99 -0.70
N LEU A 140 -0.64 62.79 -1.20
CA LEU A 140 0.61 62.35 -1.81
C LEU A 140 0.96 63.20 -3.04
N SER A 141 -0.02 63.48 -3.90
CA SER A 141 0.16 64.34 -5.09
C SER A 141 0.65 65.73 -4.70
N LEU A 142 0.08 66.37 -3.64
CA LEU A 142 0.54 67.66 -3.12
C LEU A 142 1.96 67.53 -2.57
N ALA A 143 2.24 66.53 -1.74
CA ALA A 143 3.56 66.31 -1.16
C ALA A 143 4.64 66.06 -2.22
N GLU A 144 4.31 65.37 -3.29
CA GLU A 144 5.22 65.13 -4.44
C GLU A 144 5.58 66.45 -5.14
N ILE A 145 4.60 67.34 -5.36
CA ILE A 145 4.85 68.67 -5.95
C ILE A 145 5.75 69.51 -5.06
N VAL A 146 5.48 69.52 -3.72
CA VAL A 146 6.30 70.23 -2.75
C VAL A 146 7.73 69.73 -2.72
N TYR A 147 7.87 68.36 -2.64
CA TYR A 147 9.17 67.71 -2.65
C TYR A 147 9.97 68.01 -3.93
N LYS A 148 9.35 67.92 -5.11
CA LYS A 148 10.02 68.23 -6.38
C LYS A 148 10.50 69.69 -6.43
N LYS A 149 9.69 70.64 -5.94
CA LYS A 149 10.09 72.04 -5.87
C LYS A 149 11.25 72.30 -4.87
N GLN A 150 11.19 71.71 -3.68
CA GLN A 150 12.26 71.78 -2.69
C GLN A 150 13.55 71.09 -3.16
N SER A 151 13.44 69.94 -3.84
CA SER A 151 14.58 69.25 -4.44
C SER A 151 15.25 70.15 -5.51
N SER A 152 14.47 70.76 -6.42
CA SER A 152 15.01 71.67 -7.44
C SER A 152 15.68 72.91 -6.87
N LEU A 153 15.15 73.51 -5.77
CA LEU A 153 15.78 74.63 -5.07
C LEU A 153 17.07 74.17 -4.38
N TRP A 154 17.05 73.05 -3.73
CA TRP A 154 18.22 72.48 -3.04
C TRP A 154 19.37 72.14 -4.05
N ASP A 155 19.07 71.60 -5.19
CA ASP A 155 20.04 71.32 -6.28
C ASP A 155 20.69 72.63 -6.78
N GLN A 156 19.95 73.74 -6.73
CA GLN A 156 20.46 75.07 -7.06
C GLN A 156 21.16 75.79 -5.86
N LYS A 157 21.30 75.06 -4.71
CA LYS A 157 21.86 75.64 -3.44
C LYS A 157 21.03 76.77 -2.88
N ILE A 158 19.74 76.80 -3.13
CA ILE A 158 18.80 77.83 -2.61
C ILE A 158 17.87 77.11 -1.59
N GLY A 159 17.79 77.68 -0.38
CA GLY A 159 16.91 77.21 0.69
C GLY A 159 17.61 76.47 1.82
N SER A 160 16.82 75.91 2.74
CA SER A 160 17.29 75.13 3.89
C SER A 160 17.28 73.61 3.63
N GLU A 161 18.35 72.94 4.03
CA GLU A 161 18.41 71.46 4.01
C GLU A 161 17.27 70.86 4.82
N ILE A 162 16.91 71.44 5.93
CA ILE A 162 15.81 70.96 6.77
C ILE A 162 14.49 70.98 6.01
N GLN A 163 14.18 72.05 5.25
CA GLN A 163 12.96 72.09 4.42
C GLN A 163 12.93 71.09 3.33
N PHE A 164 14.07 70.80 2.71
CA PHE A 164 14.18 69.74 1.72
C PHE A 164 13.94 68.32 2.35
N LEU A 165 14.59 68.06 3.51
CA LEU A 165 14.46 66.79 4.23
C LEU A 165 13.04 66.60 4.78
N GLU A 166 12.39 67.66 5.27
CA GLU A 166 10.98 67.59 5.69
C GLU A 166 10.04 67.30 4.54
N ALA A 167 10.21 67.96 3.40
CA ALA A 167 9.40 67.74 2.22
C ALA A 167 9.60 66.29 1.67
N LYS A 168 10.85 65.79 1.64
CA LYS A 168 11.20 64.44 1.26
C LYS A 168 10.56 63.40 2.20
N ASN A 169 10.73 63.60 3.50
CA ASN A 169 10.19 62.65 4.51
C ASN A 169 8.66 62.58 4.43
N ASN A 170 7.98 63.73 4.29
CA ASN A 170 6.53 63.77 4.14
C ASN A 170 6.05 63.04 2.88
N PHE A 171 6.73 63.23 1.73
CA PHE A 171 6.43 62.50 0.48
C PHE A 171 6.64 60.99 0.65
N GLU A 172 7.78 60.53 1.19
CA GLU A 172 8.09 59.13 1.41
C GLU A 172 7.11 58.46 2.39
N SER A 173 6.76 59.15 3.48
CA SER A 173 5.78 58.66 4.46
C SER A 173 4.39 58.47 3.86
N LEU A 174 3.89 59.42 3.07
CA LEU A 174 2.59 59.30 2.40
C LEU A 174 2.61 58.18 1.33
N LYS A 175 3.74 58.00 0.64
CA LYS A 175 3.93 56.91 -0.31
C LYS A 175 3.84 55.51 0.36
N GLN A 176 4.53 55.36 1.49
CA GLN A 176 4.46 54.15 2.29
C GLN A 176 3.05 53.90 2.84
N ASN A 177 2.35 54.93 3.26
CA ASN A 177 0.96 54.83 3.73
C ASN A 177 0.02 54.37 2.56
N LEU A 178 0.20 54.91 1.35
CA LEU A 178 -0.56 54.48 0.19
C LEU A 178 -0.31 52.97 -0.12
N GLU A 179 0.94 52.52 -0.08
CA GLU A 179 1.30 51.10 -0.29
C GLU A 179 0.65 50.20 0.76
N ALA A 180 0.63 50.62 2.04
CA ALA A 180 -0.03 49.85 3.09
C ALA A 180 -1.55 49.75 2.85
N LEU A 181 -2.23 50.84 2.47
CA LEU A 181 -3.65 50.83 2.16
C LEU A 181 -3.96 50.01 0.90
N GLN A 182 -3.10 50.03 -0.11
CA GLN A 182 -3.23 49.18 -1.28
C GLN A 182 -3.12 47.68 -0.94
N SER A 183 -2.18 47.31 -0.09
CA SER A 183 -2.04 45.97 0.45
C SER A 183 -3.30 45.56 1.25
N GLN A 184 -3.84 46.46 2.03
CA GLN A 184 -5.10 46.21 2.74
C GLN A 184 -6.28 46.06 1.77
N LEU A 185 -6.37 46.85 0.69
CA LEU A 185 -7.40 46.72 -0.34
C LEU A 185 -7.35 45.32 -1.03
N ALA A 186 -6.14 44.82 -1.25
CA ALA A 186 -5.97 43.50 -1.87
C ALA A 186 -6.66 42.37 -1.08
N LEU A 187 -6.74 42.48 0.25
CA LEU A 187 -7.41 41.48 1.11
C LEU A 187 -8.92 41.38 0.86
N TYR A 188 -9.54 42.39 0.21
CA TYR A 188 -10.96 42.41 -0.12
C TYR A 188 -11.26 41.71 -1.47
N THR A 189 -10.24 41.16 -2.13
CA THR A 189 -10.36 40.43 -3.38
C THR A 189 -9.78 39.06 -3.18
N ILE A 190 -10.64 38.02 -3.23
CA ILE A 190 -10.20 36.64 -3.10
C ILE A 190 -9.81 36.11 -4.48
N THR A 191 -8.59 35.60 -4.58
CA THR A 191 -8.04 35.04 -5.81
C THR A 191 -7.69 33.55 -5.64
N ALA A 192 -7.63 32.83 -6.75
CA ALA A 192 -7.21 31.43 -6.75
C ALA A 192 -5.70 31.31 -6.42
N PRO A 193 -5.30 30.58 -5.37
CA PRO A 193 -3.89 30.40 -5.03
C PRO A 193 -3.13 29.49 -6.00
N PHE A 194 -3.85 28.62 -6.72
CA PHE A 194 -3.35 27.73 -7.75
C PHE A 194 -4.42 27.51 -8.82
N SER A 195 -4.04 26.96 -9.96
CA SER A 195 -4.98 26.61 -11.03
C SER A 195 -5.70 25.30 -10.70
N GLY A 196 -7.02 25.26 -10.96
CA GLY A 196 -7.84 24.11 -10.64
C GLY A 196 -9.30 24.29 -11.01
N ILE A 197 -10.17 23.49 -10.42
CA ILE A 197 -11.62 23.53 -10.60
C ILE A 197 -12.26 23.96 -9.28
N ILE A 198 -13.24 24.85 -9.35
CA ILE A 198 -14.07 25.19 -8.20
C ILE A 198 -15.01 24.03 -7.94
N ASP A 199 -14.79 23.32 -6.84
CA ASP A 199 -15.61 22.17 -6.44
C ASP A 199 -16.89 22.61 -5.72
N GLU A 200 -16.77 23.64 -4.84
CA GLU A 200 -17.89 24.11 -4.02
C GLU A 200 -17.72 25.61 -3.71
N ILE A 201 -18.85 26.32 -3.72
CA ILE A 201 -18.96 27.72 -3.32
C ILE A 201 -19.85 27.79 -2.08
N PHE A 202 -19.29 28.19 -0.94
CA PHE A 202 -20.03 28.18 0.32
C PHE A 202 -20.95 29.41 0.49
N PRO A 203 -20.47 30.66 0.25
CA PRO A 203 -21.30 31.84 0.48
C PRO A 203 -22.10 32.26 -0.77
N LYS A 204 -23.07 33.12 -0.57
CA LYS A 204 -23.83 33.78 -1.62
C LYS A 204 -23.51 35.27 -1.71
N GLU A 205 -23.76 35.86 -2.87
CA GLU A 205 -23.69 37.32 -3.01
C GLU A 205 -24.61 38.00 -2.02
N GLY A 206 -24.09 39.04 -1.36
CA GLY A 206 -24.81 39.80 -0.31
C GLY A 206 -24.61 39.27 1.10
N GLU A 207 -24.07 38.07 1.29
CA GLU A 207 -23.73 37.54 2.62
C GLU A 207 -22.44 38.18 3.17
N MET A 208 -22.17 37.95 4.47
CA MET A 208 -20.95 38.35 5.12
C MET A 208 -19.86 37.33 4.98
N ALA A 209 -18.75 37.74 4.41
CA ALA A 209 -17.51 36.94 4.41
C ALA A 209 -16.75 37.20 5.72
N ALA A 210 -16.10 36.16 6.26
CA ALA A 210 -15.25 36.22 7.44
C ALA A 210 -14.09 35.23 7.36
N PRO A 211 -12.92 35.49 7.94
CA PRO A 211 -11.73 34.63 7.88
C PRO A 211 -11.93 33.22 8.45
N GLN A 212 -12.95 33.00 9.27
CA GLN A 212 -13.25 31.69 9.85
C GLN A 212 -14.20 30.82 8.98
N MET A 213 -14.80 31.42 7.95
CA MET A 213 -15.73 30.74 7.05
C MET A 213 -15.08 30.49 5.69
N PRO A 214 -15.01 29.25 5.19
CA PRO A 214 -14.47 28.99 3.86
C PRO A 214 -15.36 29.65 2.81
N ALA A 215 -14.76 30.21 1.76
CA ALA A 215 -15.48 30.77 0.62
C ALA A 215 -15.56 29.79 -0.55
N PHE A 216 -14.48 29.06 -0.82
CA PHE A 216 -14.41 28.12 -1.93
C PHE A 216 -13.67 26.85 -1.54
N ARG A 217 -14.01 25.75 -2.19
CA ARG A 217 -13.14 24.58 -2.32
C ARG A 217 -12.56 24.57 -3.72
N LEU A 218 -11.22 24.63 -3.82
CA LEU A 218 -10.49 24.59 -5.07
C LEU A 218 -9.67 23.30 -5.14
N VAL A 219 -9.83 22.55 -6.23
CA VAL A 219 -9.16 21.26 -6.43
C VAL A 219 -8.41 21.29 -7.75
N ASN A 220 -7.14 20.94 -7.73
CA ASN A 220 -6.37 20.66 -8.93
C ASN A 220 -6.49 19.17 -9.27
N THR A 221 -7.03 18.86 -10.43
CA THR A 221 -7.22 17.49 -10.92
C THR A 221 -6.16 17.05 -11.92
N ASP A 222 -5.22 17.92 -12.29
CA ASP A 222 -4.17 17.61 -13.26
C ASP A 222 -3.03 16.81 -12.60
N ASN A 223 -2.69 17.17 -11.35
CA ASN A 223 -1.64 16.52 -10.56
C ASN A 223 -2.27 15.71 -9.41
N MET A 224 -2.45 14.44 -9.67
CA MET A 224 -3.04 13.50 -8.72
C MET A 224 -2.07 12.39 -8.39
N TYR A 225 -2.31 11.71 -7.28
CA TYR A 225 -1.54 10.56 -6.87
C TYR A 225 -2.43 9.59 -6.08
N ILE A 226 -2.00 8.34 -6.02
CA ILE A 226 -2.60 7.38 -5.11
C ILE A 226 -1.75 7.29 -3.86
N LYS A 227 -2.40 7.30 -2.74
CA LYS A 227 -1.81 6.98 -1.44
C LYS A 227 -2.36 5.66 -0.95
N SER A 228 -1.46 4.76 -0.58
CA SER A 228 -1.80 3.45 -0.06
C SER A 228 -0.99 3.15 1.19
N ASP A 229 -1.57 2.39 2.10
CA ASP A 229 -0.91 1.89 3.29
C ASP A 229 -0.53 0.41 3.06
N VAL A 230 0.76 0.13 2.93
CA VAL A 230 1.31 -1.20 2.65
C VAL A 230 1.96 -1.78 3.90
N THR A 231 1.74 -3.06 4.17
CA THR A 231 2.30 -3.73 5.36
C THR A 231 3.83 -3.80 5.32
N GLU A 232 4.48 -3.65 6.48
CA GLU A 232 5.94 -3.60 6.62
C GLU A 232 6.67 -4.83 6.05
N ARG A 233 6.01 -5.97 5.93
CA ARG A 233 6.60 -7.20 5.36
C ARG A 233 7.07 -7.03 3.91
N TYR A 234 6.49 -6.09 3.17
CA TYR A 234 6.86 -5.81 1.77
C TYR A 234 7.92 -4.72 1.63
N LEU A 235 8.41 -4.15 2.75
CA LEU A 235 9.35 -3.02 2.69
C LEU A 235 10.66 -3.35 1.99
N SER A 236 11.14 -4.59 2.12
CA SER A 236 12.38 -5.04 1.49
C SER A 236 12.24 -5.35 0.00
N SER A 237 11.02 -5.65 -0.47
CA SER A 237 10.75 -6.04 -1.85
C SER A 237 10.37 -4.86 -2.75
N LEU A 238 9.94 -3.72 -2.18
CA LEU A 238 9.47 -2.57 -2.94
C LEU A 238 10.53 -1.48 -3.07
N LYS A 239 10.56 -0.84 -4.25
CA LYS A 239 11.47 0.29 -4.55
C LYS A 239 10.71 1.37 -5.31
N ALA A 240 11.20 2.62 -5.18
CA ALA A 240 10.77 3.69 -6.06
C ALA A 240 11.11 3.33 -7.51
N GLY A 241 10.18 3.57 -8.43
CA GLY A 241 10.28 3.18 -9.83
C GLY A 241 9.62 1.83 -10.19
N ASP A 242 9.23 1.01 -9.21
CA ASP A 242 8.54 -0.25 -9.48
C ASP A 242 7.19 0.01 -10.16
N LYS A 243 6.89 -0.80 -11.18
CA LYS A 243 5.64 -0.72 -11.92
C LYS A 243 4.50 -1.32 -11.10
N VAL A 244 3.37 -0.63 -11.11
CA VAL A 244 2.14 -1.03 -10.41
C VAL A 244 0.96 -0.95 -11.37
N ASN A 245 0.17 -2.01 -11.43
CA ASN A 245 -1.08 -2.01 -12.13
C ASN A 245 -2.20 -1.51 -11.20
N VAL A 246 -2.87 -0.45 -11.64
CA VAL A 246 -3.91 0.21 -10.87
C VAL A 246 -5.24 0.00 -11.57
N SER A 247 -6.24 -0.42 -10.84
CA SER A 247 -7.62 -0.47 -11.30
C SER A 247 -8.52 0.40 -10.45
N PHE A 248 -9.52 1.00 -11.09
CA PHE A 248 -10.57 1.81 -10.48
C PHE A 248 -11.92 1.14 -10.75
N PRO A 249 -12.35 0.18 -9.92
CA PRO A 249 -13.54 -0.63 -10.20
C PRO A 249 -14.81 0.20 -10.41
N SER A 250 -14.95 1.30 -9.67
CA SER A 250 -16.14 2.18 -9.73
C SER A 250 -16.34 2.90 -11.06
N ILE A 251 -15.28 3.07 -11.85
CA ILE A 251 -15.34 3.75 -13.17
C ILE A 251 -14.87 2.86 -14.33
N GLY A 252 -14.51 1.58 -14.04
CA GLY A 252 -14.04 0.62 -15.04
C GLY A 252 -12.73 1.01 -15.73
N LEU A 253 -11.88 1.83 -15.08
CA LEU A 253 -10.60 2.28 -15.62
C LEU A 253 -9.46 1.45 -15.03
N ALA A 254 -8.49 1.09 -15.86
CA ALA A 254 -7.24 0.49 -15.42
C ALA A 254 -6.06 1.16 -16.12
N GLN A 255 -4.99 1.41 -15.38
CA GLN A 255 -3.75 1.98 -15.92
C GLN A 255 -2.53 1.45 -15.17
N SER A 256 -1.37 1.52 -15.79
CA SER A 256 -0.10 1.21 -15.14
C SER A 256 0.60 2.49 -14.74
N THR A 257 1.17 2.49 -13.55
CA THR A 257 1.96 3.60 -13.02
C THR A 257 3.20 3.09 -12.31
N THR A 258 3.93 3.98 -11.65
CA THR A 258 5.12 3.62 -10.87
C THR A 258 5.03 4.16 -9.44
N ILE A 259 5.72 3.49 -8.55
CA ILE A 259 5.92 3.97 -7.18
C ILE A 259 6.82 5.20 -7.26
N GLU A 260 6.31 6.37 -6.88
CA GLU A 260 7.10 7.59 -6.79
C GLU A 260 7.94 7.63 -5.51
N ARG A 261 7.33 7.24 -4.40
CA ARG A 261 7.96 7.32 -3.08
C ARG A 261 7.40 6.29 -2.12
N LEU A 262 8.30 5.74 -1.31
CA LEU A 262 8.00 4.95 -0.13
C LEU A 262 8.17 5.83 1.11
N GLY A 263 7.23 5.74 2.04
CA GLY A 263 7.29 6.46 3.31
C GLY A 263 8.40 5.91 4.20
N SER A 264 9.15 6.80 4.84
CA SER A 264 10.23 6.45 5.76
C SER A 264 9.75 6.11 7.18
N PHE A 265 8.45 6.20 7.43
CA PHE A 265 7.85 5.98 8.75
C PHE A 265 6.87 4.81 8.67
N ILE A 266 7.00 3.87 9.62
CA ILE A 266 6.06 2.77 9.81
C ILE A 266 5.09 3.17 10.92
N ASN A 267 3.80 3.15 10.62
CA ASN A 267 2.76 3.41 11.61
C ASN A 267 2.71 2.26 12.63
N PRO A 268 2.98 2.52 13.93
CA PRO A 268 3.06 1.47 14.93
C PRO A 268 1.71 0.79 15.22
N ASN A 269 0.58 1.45 14.92
CA ASN A 269 -0.75 0.93 15.24
C ASN A 269 -1.19 -0.18 14.28
N ASN A 270 -0.82 -0.09 13.01
CA ASN A 270 -1.25 -1.04 11.97
C ASN A 270 -0.09 -1.67 11.19
N ARG A 271 1.17 -1.36 11.57
CA ARG A 271 2.39 -1.89 10.94
C ARG A 271 2.42 -1.69 9.42
N THR A 272 2.01 -0.50 8.97
CA THR A 272 2.04 -0.12 7.56
C THR A 272 2.96 1.07 7.31
N PHE A 273 3.47 1.18 6.10
CA PHE A 273 4.14 2.37 5.58
C PHE A 273 3.37 2.91 4.37
N LYS A 274 3.50 4.20 4.12
CA LYS A 274 2.78 4.87 3.03
C LYS A 274 3.53 4.70 1.71
N VAL A 275 2.78 4.35 0.68
CA VAL A 275 3.27 4.29 -0.70
C VAL A 275 2.52 5.34 -1.50
N ARG A 276 3.27 6.15 -2.28
CA ARG A 276 2.73 7.14 -3.19
C ARG A 276 3.00 6.71 -4.63
N LEU A 277 1.96 6.75 -5.46
CA LEU A 277 2.03 6.45 -6.89
C LEU A 277 1.50 7.66 -7.67
N GLY A 278 2.24 8.15 -8.64
CA GLY A 278 1.79 9.22 -9.51
C GLY A 278 0.64 8.78 -10.41
N LEU A 279 -0.29 9.68 -10.67
CA LEU A 279 -1.43 9.43 -11.56
C LEU A 279 -1.50 10.49 -12.65
N LYS A 280 -1.80 10.03 -13.86
CA LYS A 280 -2.21 10.89 -14.97
C LYS A 280 -3.71 10.87 -15.08
N ASN A 281 -4.33 12.04 -15.16
CA ASN A 281 -5.78 12.22 -15.32
C ASN A 281 -6.11 12.84 -16.68
N GLU A 282 -5.61 12.24 -17.76
CA GLU A 282 -5.75 12.78 -19.11
C GLU A 282 -7.21 12.92 -19.56
N GLU A 283 -8.09 12.04 -19.10
CA GLU A 283 -9.52 12.06 -19.44
C GLU A 283 -10.39 12.84 -18.42
N GLY A 284 -9.81 13.39 -17.35
CA GLY A 284 -10.55 14.10 -16.30
C GLY A 284 -11.52 13.24 -15.48
N LYS A 285 -11.46 11.91 -15.60
CA LYS A 285 -12.35 10.97 -14.93
C LYS A 285 -11.98 10.69 -13.49
N LEU A 286 -10.71 10.87 -13.15
CA LEU A 286 -10.22 10.65 -11.77
C LEU A 286 -10.64 11.83 -10.91
N LYS A 287 -11.15 11.52 -9.73
CA LYS A 287 -11.53 12.50 -8.70
C LYS A 287 -10.86 12.18 -7.39
N PRO A 288 -10.59 13.16 -6.54
CA PRO A 288 -10.12 12.89 -5.17
C PRO A 288 -11.07 11.96 -4.41
N ASN A 289 -10.54 11.17 -3.51
CA ASN A 289 -11.21 10.14 -2.71
C ASN A 289 -11.73 8.93 -3.52
N LEU A 290 -11.40 8.82 -4.82
CA LEU A 290 -11.70 7.62 -5.58
C LEU A 290 -10.86 6.44 -5.05
N LEU A 291 -11.52 5.29 -4.84
CA LEU A 291 -10.83 4.07 -4.41
C LEU A 291 -10.09 3.44 -5.60
N ALA A 292 -8.85 3.10 -5.39
CA ALA A 292 -8.00 2.38 -6.33
C ALA A 292 -7.60 1.02 -5.77
N GLU A 293 -7.55 0.01 -6.60
CA GLU A 293 -6.98 -1.29 -6.30
C GLU A 293 -5.60 -1.38 -6.98
N LEU A 294 -4.57 -1.65 -6.19
CA LEU A 294 -3.18 -1.68 -6.60
C LEU A 294 -2.69 -3.11 -6.62
N LYS A 295 -2.28 -3.60 -7.78
CA LYS A 295 -1.63 -4.89 -7.95
C LYS A 295 -0.14 -4.65 -8.09
N ILE A 296 0.62 -4.97 -7.03
CA ILE A 296 2.03 -4.67 -6.88
C ILE A 296 2.83 -5.96 -6.90
N ARG A 297 3.88 -6.01 -7.72
CA ARG A 297 4.79 -7.16 -7.77
C ARG A 297 5.79 -7.06 -6.62
N ASP A 298 5.86 -8.10 -5.81
CA ASP A 298 6.80 -8.18 -4.67
C ASP A 298 7.90 -9.22 -4.85
N TYR A 299 7.73 -10.13 -5.83
CA TYR A 299 8.72 -11.17 -6.13
C TYR A 299 8.75 -11.50 -7.61
N VAL A 300 9.93 -11.80 -8.13
CA VAL A 300 10.16 -12.31 -9.48
C VAL A 300 11.32 -13.30 -9.46
N ALA A 301 11.14 -14.41 -10.17
CA ALA A 301 12.18 -15.38 -10.47
C ALA A 301 12.19 -15.63 -11.99
N ASP A 302 13.28 -15.27 -12.67
CA ASP A 302 13.35 -15.28 -14.15
C ASP A 302 13.42 -16.69 -14.75
N SER A 303 13.86 -17.68 -13.97
CA SER A 303 14.02 -19.07 -14.40
C SER A 303 13.60 -20.00 -13.28
N ALA A 304 12.30 -20.05 -13.01
CA ALA A 304 11.70 -20.88 -11.98
C ALA A 304 11.04 -22.12 -12.59
N VAL A 305 11.08 -23.22 -11.86
CA VAL A 305 10.21 -24.37 -12.14
C VAL A 305 8.85 -24.08 -11.53
N VAL A 306 7.84 -23.92 -12.36
CA VAL A 306 6.48 -23.52 -11.94
C VAL A 306 5.50 -24.61 -12.37
N ILE A 307 4.70 -25.06 -11.42
CA ILE A 307 3.66 -26.07 -11.64
C ILE A 307 2.32 -25.62 -11.09
N SER A 308 1.23 -26.28 -11.46
CA SER A 308 -0.05 -26.07 -10.76
C SER A 308 0.06 -26.49 -9.31
N ALA A 309 -0.41 -25.66 -8.39
CA ALA A 309 -0.43 -25.98 -6.96
C ALA A 309 -1.21 -27.26 -6.65
N SER A 310 -2.13 -27.64 -7.52
CA SER A 310 -2.93 -28.87 -7.41
C SER A 310 -2.11 -30.16 -7.57
N LEU A 311 -0.92 -30.09 -8.18
CA LEU A 311 -0.02 -31.22 -8.40
C LEU A 311 0.81 -31.57 -7.15
N VAL A 312 1.02 -30.60 -6.29
CA VAL A 312 1.76 -30.83 -5.04
C VAL A 312 0.88 -31.60 -4.07
N GLN A 313 1.41 -32.72 -3.62
CA GLN A 313 0.79 -33.57 -2.62
C GLN A 313 1.62 -33.54 -1.34
N MET A 314 0.98 -33.87 -0.21
CA MET A 314 1.62 -33.88 1.10
C MET A 314 1.49 -35.25 1.75
N THR A 315 2.58 -35.75 2.30
CA THR A 315 2.56 -36.96 3.12
C THR A 315 1.93 -36.70 4.50
N PRO A 316 1.49 -37.72 5.23
CA PRO A 316 1.01 -37.56 6.61
C PRO A 316 2.04 -36.89 7.56
N ASN A 317 3.32 -36.96 7.21
CA ASN A 317 4.40 -36.34 7.99
C ASN A 317 4.67 -34.89 7.57
N GLY A 318 3.93 -34.34 6.58
CA GLY A 318 4.06 -32.96 6.14
C GLY A 318 5.10 -32.74 5.03
N GLU A 319 5.66 -33.80 4.44
CA GLU A 319 6.60 -33.67 3.31
C GLU A 319 5.84 -33.46 2.01
N GLU A 320 6.23 -32.47 1.24
CA GLU A 320 5.66 -32.15 -0.06
C GLU A 320 6.32 -32.98 -1.16
N PHE A 321 5.53 -33.43 -2.11
CA PHE A 321 6.03 -34.22 -3.22
C PHE A 321 5.13 -34.07 -4.47
N VAL A 322 5.70 -34.44 -5.61
CA VAL A 322 5.02 -34.58 -6.89
C VAL A 322 5.33 -35.96 -7.49
N TYR A 323 4.56 -36.38 -8.48
CA TYR A 323 4.88 -37.58 -9.26
C TYR A 323 5.50 -37.20 -10.60
N ALA A 324 6.72 -37.63 -10.85
CA ALA A 324 7.36 -37.62 -12.16
C ALA A 324 7.12 -38.95 -12.90
N LEU A 325 7.13 -38.90 -14.21
CA LEU A 325 7.09 -40.07 -15.08
C LEU A 325 8.52 -40.51 -15.40
N GLU A 326 8.90 -41.72 -15.03
CA GLU A 326 10.18 -42.33 -15.38
C GLU A 326 9.92 -43.77 -15.86
N ASP A 327 10.32 -44.12 -17.06
CA ASP A 327 10.14 -45.44 -17.67
C ASP A 327 8.70 -46.01 -17.57
N ASN A 328 7.68 -45.19 -17.88
CA ASN A 328 6.24 -45.52 -17.75
C ASN A 328 5.80 -45.83 -16.30
N LYS A 329 6.56 -45.45 -15.32
CA LYS A 329 6.23 -45.59 -13.89
C LYS A 329 6.14 -44.21 -13.21
N ALA A 330 5.26 -44.15 -12.22
CA ALA A 330 5.17 -43.01 -11.36
C ALA A 330 6.32 -43.04 -10.34
N LYS A 331 7.14 -41.99 -10.33
CA LYS A 331 8.22 -41.81 -9.36
C LYS A 331 7.85 -40.66 -8.44
N LYS A 332 7.79 -40.93 -7.16
CA LYS A 332 7.59 -39.90 -6.14
C LYS A 332 8.87 -39.07 -6.00
N VAL A 333 8.76 -37.76 -6.20
CA VAL A 333 9.85 -36.80 -6.06
C VAL A 333 9.49 -35.82 -4.94
N ALA A 334 10.30 -35.81 -3.88
CA ALA A 334 10.16 -34.82 -2.80
C ALA A 334 10.54 -33.44 -3.32
N VAL A 335 9.75 -32.43 -3.02
CA VAL A 335 9.95 -31.05 -3.47
C VAL A 335 9.90 -30.08 -2.29
N THR A 336 10.54 -28.94 -2.48
CA THR A 336 10.36 -27.78 -1.59
C THR A 336 9.68 -26.70 -2.40
N THR A 337 8.52 -26.25 -1.94
CA THR A 337 7.76 -25.22 -2.61
C THR A 337 8.18 -23.81 -2.19
N GLY A 338 7.99 -22.87 -3.09
CA GLY A 338 8.19 -21.43 -2.88
C GLY A 338 6.86 -20.68 -2.76
N MET A 339 6.78 -19.56 -3.47
CA MET A 339 5.57 -18.74 -3.48
C MET A 339 4.49 -19.33 -4.38
N THR A 340 3.23 -19.08 -4.00
CA THR A 340 2.06 -19.49 -4.78
C THR A 340 1.31 -18.26 -5.27
N TYR A 341 1.00 -18.23 -6.56
CA TYR A 341 0.23 -17.15 -7.17
C TYR A 341 -0.63 -17.67 -8.35
N ASN A 342 -1.91 -17.32 -8.39
CA ASN A 342 -2.86 -17.73 -9.45
C ASN A 342 -2.85 -19.24 -9.73
N ASP A 343 -2.97 -20.07 -8.68
CA ASP A 343 -2.94 -21.53 -8.74
C ASP A 343 -1.61 -22.13 -9.27
N GLN A 344 -0.60 -21.31 -9.44
CA GLN A 344 0.76 -21.74 -9.77
C GLN A 344 1.64 -21.66 -8.52
N ILE A 345 2.55 -22.61 -8.37
CA ILE A 345 3.49 -22.69 -7.28
C ILE A 345 4.91 -22.85 -7.82
N GLU A 346 5.83 -22.08 -7.28
CA GLU A 346 7.25 -22.20 -7.56
C GLU A 346 7.84 -23.41 -6.84
N ILE A 347 8.70 -24.17 -7.50
CA ILE A 347 9.47 -25.24 -6.90
C ILE A 347 10.91 -24.76 -6.70
N LEU A 348 11.33 -24.67 -5.44
CA LEU A 348 12.66 -24.20 -5.07
C LEU A 348 13.72 -25.32 -5.16
N SER A 349 13.32 -26.56 -4.91
CA SER A 349 14.21 -27.71 -5.00
C SER A 349 13.44 -29.02 -5.20
N GLY A 350 14.12 -30.05 -5.69
CA GLY A 350 13.57 -31.37 -5.95
C GLY A 350 13.36 -31.68 -7.42
N LEU A 351 13.14 -30.66 -8.26
CA LEU A 351 13.02 -30.78 -9.71
C LEU A 351 14.13 -29.99 -10.41
N ARG A 352 14.56 -30.45 -11.59
CA ARG A 352 15.55 -29.78 -12.44
C ARG A 352 14.93 -28.87 -13.50
N GLY A 353 13.66 -29.13 -13.84
CA GLY A 353 12.91 -28.35 -14.82
C GLY A 353 12.90 -28.95 -16.23
N ASP A 354 13.36 -30.17 -16.38
CA ASP A 354 13.33 -30.96 -17.61
C ASP A 354 12.54 -32.29 -17.44
N GLU A 355 11.96 -32.49 -16.25
CA GLU A 355 11.18 -33.69 -15.95
C GLU A 355 9.77 -33.62 -16.57
N ILE A 356 9.21 -34.80 -16.79
CA ILE A 356 7.81 -34.98 -17.17
C ILE A 356 7.03 -35.30 -15.90
N LEU A 357 6.13 -34.40 -15.48
CA LEU A 357 5.26 -34.64 -14.33
C LEU A 357 3.95 -35.33 -14.74
N ILE A 358 3.40 -36.10 -13.82
CA ILE A 358 2.06 -36.65 -13.94
C ILE A 358 1.05 -35.60 -13.45
N ASP A 359 0.17 -35.16 -14.35
CA ASP A 359 -0.85 -34.15 -14.07
C ASP A 359 -2.15 -34.81 -13.59
N LYS A 360 -3.04 -35.21 -14.50
CA LYS A 360 -4.28 -35.88 -14.10
C LYS A 360 -4.01 -37.34 -13.75
N GLY A 361 -4.68 -37.80 -12.70
CA GLY A 361 -4.47 -39.14 -12.17
C GLY A 361 -3.42 -39.25 -11.07
N ALA A 362 -2.61 -38.22 -10.84
CA ALA A 362 -1.56 -38.19 -9.84
C ALA A 362 -2.00 -38.53 -8.39
N ARG A 363 -3.27 -38.30 -8.05
CA ARG A 363 -3.83 -38.64 -6.72
C ARG A 363 -4.27 -40.08 -6.59
N SER A 364 -4.33 -40.83 -7.68
CA SER A 364 -4.82 -42.23 -7.74
C SER A 364 -3.70 -43.23 -7.85
N ILE A 365 -2.46 -42.80 -7.92
CA ILE A 365 -1.26 -43.62 -8.10
C ILE A 365 -0.38 -43.62 -6.86
N LYS A 366 0.46 -44.60 -6.74
CA LYS A 366 1.51 -44.75 -5.71
C LYS A 366 2.88 -44.75 -6.38
N ASP A 367 3.91 -44.57 -5.57
CA ASP A 367 5.29 -44.68 -6.02
C ASP A 367 5.57 -46.05 -6.62
N GLY A 368 6.14 -46.09 -7.83
CA GLY A 368 6.43 -47.30 -8.58
C GLY A 368 5.26 -47.88 -9.41
N ASP A 369 4.06 -47.32 -9.36
CA ASP A 369 2.93 -47.78 -10.16
C ASP A 369 3.19 -47.55 -11.66
N THR A 370 2.82 -48.57 -12.47
CA THR A 370 2.86 -48.46 -13.94
C THR A 370 1.68 -47.63 -14.41
N VAL A 371 1.91 -46.64 -15.24
CA VAL A 371 0.91 -45.71 -15.75
C VAL A 371 0.81 -45.77 -17.28
N ASN A 372 -0.37 -45.48 -17.80
CA ASN A 372 -0.61 -45.31 -19.23
C ASN A 372 -0.85 -43.84 -19.54
N VAL A 373 0.09 -43.26 -20.29
CA VAL A 373 -0.02 -41.85 -20.68
C VAL A 373 -1.07 -41.68 -21.75
N GLN A 374 -2.06 -40.85 -21.48
CA GLN A 374 -3.04 -40.39 -22.46
C GLN A 374 -2.72 -38.93 -22.80
N ASN A 375 -2.47 -38.66 -24.07
CA ASN A 375 -2.27 -37.31 -24.59
C ASN A 375 -3.58 -36.52 -24.64
#